data_0ea926342bb246d2a1030e55b3f459e1
#
_entry.id   0ea926342bb246d2a1030e55b3f459e1
#
_cell.length_a   1.000
_cell.length_b   1.000
_cell.length_c   1.000
_cell.angle_alpha   90.00
_cell.angle_beta   90.00
_cell.angle_gamma   90.00
#
_symmetry.space_group_name_H-M   'P 1'
#
loop_
_entity.id
_entity.type
_entity.pdbx_description
1 polymer ?
#
loop_
_entity_poly.entity_id
_entity_poly.type
_entity_poly.pdbx_seq_one_letter_code
_entity_poly.pdbx_strand_id
1 'polypeptide(L)'
;VLFLPKSKDLTDYLLNALASRLAGRELYLVGEKRSGVESAAKQLNPFGKPRKLDSARHCQLWQVTVANAPEPLTLQSLAHEYELPLAEGPLKVISLPGVFSHGRRDRGTALLLEHLDHLPAGHLLDFGCGAGVLGATVKRRYPDSRVTLLDVDAFAAASSRLTLAANGLEAEVLTGDGIDAAPMGLN
;
A
#
# COMPACT_ATOMS: atom_id res chain seq x y z
N VAL A 1 -13.93 -3.90 14.40
CA VAL A 1 -14.74 -3.41 13.27
C VAL A 1 -13.80 -3.03 12.15
N LEU A 2 -14.06 -3.52 10.94
CA LEU A 2 -13.38 -3.12 9.72
C LEU A 2 -14.30 -2.23 8.87
N PHE A 3 -13.85 -1.02 8.56
CA PHE A 3 -14.45 -0.21 7.52
C PHE A 3 -13.86 -0.62 6.18
N LEU A 4 -14.73 -0.92 5.21
CA LEU A 4 -14.33 -1.46 3.91
C LEU A 4 -13.38 -0.50 3.17
N PRO A 5 -12.12 -0.91 2.91
CA PRO A 5 -11.20 -0.14 2.09
C PRO A 5 -11.68 -0.05 0.62
N LYS A 6 -11.17 0.94 -0.12
CA LYS A 6 -11.43 1.04 -1.57
C LYS A 6 -10.71 -0.05 -2.38
N SER A 7 -9.57 -0.51 -1.92
CA SER A 7 -8.79 -1.57 -2.55
C SER A 7 -9.32 -2.95 -2.16
N LYS A 8 -9.60 -3.78 -3.15
CA LYS A 8 -10.03 -5.16 -2.95
C LYS A 8 -8.90 -5.99 -2.31
N ASP A 9 -7.69 -5.86 -2.79
CA ASP A 9 -6.54 -6.63 -2.29
C ASP A 9 -6.22 -6.29 -0.84
N LEU A 10 -6.37 -4.99 -0.48
CA LEU A 10 -6.25 -4.57 0.92
C LEU A 10 -7.40 -5.14 1.78
N THR A 11 -8.61 -5.20 1.23
CA THR A 11 -9.75 -5.83 1.93
C THR A 11 -9.45 -7.30 2.21
N ASP A 12 -9.02 -8.05 1.21
CA ASP A 12 -8.71 -9.48 1.30
C ASP A 12 -7.62 -9.73 2.37
N TYR A 13 -6.57 -8.92 2.36
CA TYR A 13 -5.53 -8.97 3.38
C TYR A 13 -6.06 -8.69 4.79
N LEU A 14 -6.78 -7.57 4.99
CA LEU A 14 -7.25 -7.16 6.30
C LEU A 14 -8.28 -8.13 6.89
N LEU A 15 -9.16 -8.69 6.07
CA LEU A 15 -10.11 -9.71 6.52
C LEU A 15 -9.39 -10.97 7.02
N ASN A 16 -8.38 -11.45 6.28
CA ASN A 16 -7.57 -12.57 6.71
C ASN A 16 -6.78 -12.25 7.98
N ALA A 17 -6.07 -11.11 8.01
CA ALA A 17 -5.24 -10.69 9.14
C ALA A 17 -6.05 -10.48 10.43
N LEU A 18 -7.29 -10.02 10.32
CA LEU A 18 -8.19 -9.89 11.47
C LEU A 18 -8.75 -11.26 11.88
N ALA A 19 -9.24 -12.06 10.92
CA ALA A 19 -9.80 -13.36 11.21
C ALA A 19 -8.78 -14.31 11.86
N SER A 20 -7.52 -14.28 11.43
CA SER A 20 -6.46 -15.09 12.04
C SER A 20 -6.21 -14.81 13.53
N ARG A 21 -6.62 -13.64 14.02
CA ARG A 21 -6.46 -13.19 15.42
C ARG A 21 -7.74 -13.22 16.24
N LEU A 22 -8.88 -13.50 15.61
CA LEU A 22 -10.20 -13.38 16.22
C LEU A 22 -10.90 -14.73 16.39
N ALA A 23 -10.16 -15.83 16.52
CA ALA A 23 -10.75 -17.15 16.75
C ALA A 23 -11.79 -17.13 17.90
N GLY A 24 -13.00 -17.56 17.62
CA GLY A 24 -14.13 -17.57 18.57
C GLY A 24 -14.74 -16.17 18.84
N ARG A 25 -14.25 -15.13 18.20
CA ARG A 25 -14.73 -13.73 18.40
C ARG A 25 -15.48 -13.22 17.18
N GLU A 26 -16.09 -12.05 17.35
CA GLU A 26 -16.87 -11.41 16.30
C GLU A 26 -16.04 -10.43 15.50
N LEU A 27 -16.16 -10.52 14.19
CA LEU A 27 -15.64 -9.57 13.22
C LEU A 27 -16.81 -8.82 12.56
N TYR A 28 -16.74 -7.50 12.56
CA TYR A 28 -17.73 -6.63 11.95
C TYR A 28 -17.14 -5.94 10.73
N LEU A 29 -17.91 -5.94 9.63
CA LEU A 29 -17.58 -5.26 8.39
C LEU A 29 -18.63 -4.18 8.10
N VAL A 30 -18.18 -2.96 7.86
CA VAL A 30 -19.01 -1.81 7.49
C VAL A 30 -18.55 -1.26 6.15
N GLY A 31 -19.49 -0.98 5.25
CA GLY A 31 -19.16 -0.36 3.97
C GLY A 31 -20.37 0.08 3.19
N GLU A 32 -20.14 0.91 2.19
CA GLU A 32 -21.18 1.34 1.27
C GLU A 32 -21.56 0.22 0.30
N LYS A 33 -22.84 0.14 -0.08
CA LYS A 33 -23.33 -0.80 -1.09
C LYS A 33 -22.58 -0.64 -2.42
N ARG A 34 -22.34 0.62 -2.84
CA ARG A 34 -21.62 0.95 -4.08
C ARG A 34 -20.13 0.59 -4.04
N SER A 35 -19.54 0.52 -2.85
CA SER A 35 -18.14 0.12 -2.67
C SER A 35 -17.93 -1.40 -2.61
N GLY A 36 -19.00 -2.18 -2.81
CA GLY A 36 -18.91 -3.64 -2.90
C GLY A 36 -18.93 -4.37 -1.57
N VAL A 37 -19.50 -3.79 -0.50
CA VAL A 37 -19.58 -4.40 0.83
C VAL A 37 -20.24 -5.80 0.82
N GLU A 38 -21.22 -6.05 -0.05
CA GLU A 38 -21.86 -7.37 -0.19
C GLU A 38 -20.88 -8.42 -0.76
N SER A 39 -20.01 -8.01 -1.69
CA SER A 39 -18.97 -8.87 -2.21
C SER A 39 -17.90 -9.18 -1.15
N ALA A 40 -17.50 -8.15 -0.40
CA ALA A 40 -16.56 -8.31 0.71
C ALA A 40 -17.16 -9.18 1.84
N ALA A 41 -18.45 -9.04 2.13
CA ALA A 41 -19.13 -9.89 3.11
C ALA A 41 -19.13 -11.38 2.72
N LYS A 42 -19.16 -11.71 1.43
CA LYS A 42 -19.03 -13.10 0.96
C LYS A 42 -17.65 -13.69 1.25
N GLN A 43 -16.61 -12.85 1.33
CA GLN A 43 -15.25 -13.29 1.69
C GLN A 43 -15.14 -13.70 3.17
N LEU A 44 -16.13 -13.38 4.01
CA LEU A 44 -16.20 -13.85 5.38
C LEU A 44 -16.67 -15.31 5.50
N ASN A 45 -17.25 -15.91 4.45
CA ASN A 45 -17.78 -17.29 4.49
C ASN A 45 -16.76 -18.36 4.93
N PRO A 46 -15.48 -18.31 4.53
CA PRO A 46 -14.48 -19.25 5.02
C PRO A 46 -14.27 -19.20 6.54
N PHE A 47 -14.49 -18.05 7.15
CA PHE A 47 -14.27 -17.82 8.57
C PHE A 47 -15.46 -18.25 9.44
N GLY A 48 -16.67 -18.21 8.87
CA GLY A 48 -17.91 -18.53 9.57
C GLY A 48 -19.12 -18.16 8.72
N LYS A 49 -20.30 -18.07 9.34
CA LYS A 49 -21.54 -17.69 8.65
C LYS A 49 -21.79 -16.18 8.80
N PRO A 50 -21.57 -15.37 7.77
CA PRO A 50 -21.81 -13.93 7.88
C PRO A 50 -23.31 -13.63 7.93
N ARG A 51 -23.67 -12.63 8.73
CA ARG A 51 -25.02 -12.12 8.86
C ARG A 51 -25.03 -10.63 8.64
N LYS A 52 -25.96 -10.15 7.83
CA LYS A 52 -26.25 -8.73 7.73
C LYS A 52 -27.05 -8.30 8.95
N LEU A 53 -26.52 -7.37 9.72
CA LEU A 53 -27.17 -6.87 10.92
C LEU A 53 -28.02 -5.64 10.64
N ASP A 54 -27.52 -4.75 9.75
CA ASP A 54 -28.21 -3.47 9.47
C ASP A 54 -27.92 -2.96 8.06
N SER A 55 -28.76 -2.06 7.59
CA SER A 55 -28.59 -1.36 6.32
C SER A 55 -29.23 0.04 6.42
N ALA A 56 -28.41 1.07 6.53
CA ALA A 56 -28.84 2.46 6.64
C ALA A 56 -27.97 3.40 5.81
N ARG A 57 -28.51 4.49 5.29
CA ARG A 57 -27.78 5.55 4.57
C ARG A 57 -26.81 5.03 3.51
N HIS A 58 -27.26 4.08 2.68
CA HIS A 58 -26.45 3.39 1.66
C HIS A 58 -25.32 2.51 2.17
N CYS A 59 -25.12 2.37 3.49
CA CYS A 59 -24.16 1.48 4.11
C CYS A 59 -24.81 0.18 4.59
N GLN A 60 -24.00 -0.85 4.80
CA GLN A 60 -24.39 -2.10 5.42
C GLN A 60 -23.40 -2.47 6.53
N LEU A 61 -23.95 -3.08 7.59
CA LEU A 61 -23.20 -3.70 8.68
C LEU A 61 -23.37 -5.21 8.59
N TRP A 62 -22.23 -5.89 8.48
CA TRP A 62 -22.15 -7.35 8.50
C TRP A 62 -21.37 -7.83 9.71
N GLN A 63 -21.67 -9.01 10.20
CA GLN A 63 -21.02 -9.66 11.34
C GLN A 63 -20.77 -11.12 11.00
N VAL A 64 -19.62 -11.61 11.43
CA VAL A 64 -19.30 -13.05 11.46
C VAL A 64 -18.66 -13.40 12.78
N THR A 65 -19.04 -14.53 13.38
CA THR A 65 -18.27 -15.17 14.44
C THR A 65 -17.22 -16.03 13.78
N VAL A 66 -15.95 -15.77 14.06
CA VAL A 66 -14.82 -16.49 13.44
C VAL A 66 -14.70 -17.88 14.06
N ALA A 67 -15.37 -18.85 13.43
CA ALA A 67 -15.29 -20.27 13.82
C ALA A 67 -14.02 -20.93 13.27
N ASN A 68 -13.59 -20.54 12.07
CA ASN A 68 -12.40 -21.04 11.39
C ASN A 68 -11.41 -19.91 11.19
N ALA A 69 -10.43 -19.76 12.10
CA ALA A 69 -9.37 -18.81 11.95
C ALA A 69 -8.37 -19.29 10.89
N PRO A 70 -8.07 -18.48 9.85
CA PRO A 70 -7.09 -18.86 8.84
C PRO A 70 -5.66 -18.71 9.38
N GLU A 71 -4.70 -19.32 8.68
CA GLU A 71 -3.29 -18.97 8.89
C GLU A 71 -3.02 -17.51 8.48
N PRO A 72 -2.19 -16.80 9.24
CA PRO A 72 -1.85 -15.41 8.90
C PRO A 72 -1.14 -15.32 7.56
N LEU A 73 -1.63 -14.46 6.66
CA LEU A 73 -0.91 -14.09 5.45
C LEU A 73 0.30 -13.21 5.78
N THR A 74 1.42 -13.45 5.12
CA THR A 74 2.57 -12.53 5.19
C THR A 74 2.38 -11.41 4.18
N LEU A 75 2.88 -10.21 4.48
CA LEU A 75 2.82 -9.09 3.53
C LEU A 75 3.54 -9.43 2.23
N GLN A 76 4.66 -10.16 2.31
CA GLN A 76 5.42 -10.58 1.14
C GLN A 76 4.63 -11.51 0.22
N SER A 77 3.78 -12.39 0.77
CA SER A 77 2.95 -13.30 -0.05
C SER A 77 1.90 -12.58 -0.90
N LEU A 78 1.63 -11.32 -0.60
CA LEU A 78 0.64 -10.48 -1.28
C LEU A 78 1.29 -9.35 -2.08
N ALA A 79 2.61 -9.27 -2.07
CA ALA A 79 3.35 -8.28 -2.84
C ALA A 79 3.20 -8.55 -4.34
N HIS A 80 2.86 -7.50 -5.08
CA HIS A 80 2.88 -7.51 -6.53
C HIS A 80 4.23 -6.96 -7.02
N GLU A 81 4.97 -7.79 -7.74
CA GLU A 81 6.26 -7.41 -8.32
C GLU A 81 6.09 -7.16 -9.82
N TYR A 82 6.66 -6.06 -10.30
CA TYR A 82 6.72 -5.75 -11.73
C TYR A 82 7.99 -4.95 -12.06
N GLU A 83 8.39 -4.97 -13.32
CA GLU A 83 9.52 -4.20 -13.81
C GLU A 83 9.04 -2.95 -14.56
N LEU A 84 9.67 -1.83 -14.27
CA LEU A 84 9.49 -0.58 -14.95
C LEU A 84 10.71 -0.31 -15.86
N PRO A 85 10.55 -0.25 -17.19
CA PRO A 85 11.67 0.08 -18.08
C PRO A 85 12.08 1.55 -17.86
N LEU A 86 13.35 1.75 -17.52
CA LEU A 86 14.00 3.06 -17.42
C LEU A 86 15.21 3.09 -18.33
N ALA A 87 15.72 4.30 -18.64
CA ALA A 87 16.92 4.46 -19.48
C ALA A 87 18.15 3.80 -18.84
N GLU A 88 18.24 3.79 -17.51
CA GLU A 88 19.33 3.20 -16.72
C GLU A 88 19.16 1.67 -16.50
N GLY A 89 18.22 1.05 -17.15
CA GLY A 89 17.85 -0.35 -16.98
C GLY A 89 16.56 -0.52 -16.15
N PRO A 90 15.99 -1.74 -16.14
CA PRO A 90 14.71 -1.98 -15.50
C PRO A 90 14.77 -1.70 -13.99
N LEU A 91 13.73 -1.07 -13.46
CA LEU A 91 13.51 -0.89 -12.03
C LEU A 91 12.51 -1.96 -11.56
N LYS A 92 12.92 -2.80 -10.64
CA LYS A 92 12.04 -3.76 -9.98
C LYS A 92 11.21 -3.04 -8.93
N VAL A 93 9.89 -3.03 -9.11
CA VAL A 93 8.95 -2.38 -8.19
C VAL A 93 8.16 -3.42 -7.43
N ILE A 94 8.10 -3.25 -6.10
CA ILE A 94 7.35 -4.14 -5.20
C ILE A 94 6.24 -3.31 -4.55
N SER A 95 5.00 -3.67 -4.83
CA SER A 95 3.81 -2.98 -4.33
C SER A 95 2.99 -3.90 -3.44
N LEU A 96 2.68 -3.45 -2.24
CA LEU A 96 1.82 -4.13 -1.29
C LEU A 96 0.33 -3.80 -1.54
N PRO A 97 -0.61 -4.61 -1.01
CA PRO A 97 -2.03 -4.37 -1.18
C PRO A 97 -2.47 -2.98 -0.74
N GLY A 98 -3.24 -2.29 -1.57
CA GLY A 98 -3.78 -0.97 -1.28
C GLY A 98 -2.90 0.20 -1.71
N VAL A 99 -1.63 -0.03 -2.01
CA VAL A 99 -0.72 1.02 -2.47
C VAL A 99 -1.11 1.50 -3.85
N PHE A 100 -1.06 2.82 -4.06
CA PHE A 100 -1.43 3.45 -5.32
C PHE A 100 -0.62 2.90 -6.51
N SER A 101 -1.26 2.79 -7.67
CA SER A 101 -0.69 2.24 -8.91
C SER A 101 -0.27 0.77 -8.84
N HIS A 102 -0.96 -0.01 -8.02
CA HIS A 102 -0.70 -1.45 -7.91
C HIS A 102 -0.68 -2.14 -9.28
N GLY A 103 0.51 -2.52 -9.75
CA GLY A 103 0.72 -3.24 -11.02
C GLY A 103 0.57 -2.41 -12.30
N ARG A 104 0.51 -1.08 -12.24
CA ARG A 104 0.42 -0.22 -13.43
C ARG A 104 1.33 1.00 -13.32
N ARG A 105 1.92 1.40 -14.45
CA ARG A 105 2.59 2.70 -14.57
C ARG A 105 1.53 3.80 -14.52
N ASP A 106 1.55 4.60 -13.46
CA ASP A 106 0.72 5.80 -13.39
C ASP A 106 1.22 6.86 -14.39
N ARG A 107 0.28 7.54 -15.06
CA ARG A 107 0.63 8.56 -16.07
C ARG A 107 1.37 9.75 -15.46
N GLY A 108 1.03 10.14 -14.24
CA GLY A 108 1.70 11.21 -13.52
C GLY A 108 3.14 10.83 -13.20
N THR A 109 3.35 9.66 -12.63
CA THR A 109 4.69 9.10 -12.38
C THR A 109 5.50 8.99 -13.66
N ALA A 110 4.89 8.54 -14.79
CA ALA A 110 5.56 8.46 -16.07
C ALA A 110 6.07 9.82 -16.54
N LEU A 111 5.21 10.85 -16.47
CA LEU A 111 5.56 12.21 -16.85
C LEU A 111 6.69 12.77 -15.98
N LEU A 112 6.61 12.57 -14.66
CA LEU A 112 7.66 13.01 -13.74
C LEU A 112 9.00 12.35 -14.04
N LEU A 113 9.02 11.05 -14.33
CA LEU A 113 10.23 10.31 -14.69
C LEU A 113 10.94 10.88 -15.94
N GLU A 114 10.17 11.40 -16.90
CA GLU A 114 10.69 12.05 -18.11
C GLU A 114 11.34 13.43 -17.81
N HIS A 115 11.01 14.03 -16.66
CA HIS A 115 11.47 15.38 -16.26
C HIS A 115 12.41 15.38 -15.05
N LEU A 116 12.93 14.22 -14.65
CA LEU A 116 13.89 14.10 -13.54
C LEU A 116 15.33 14.49 -13.92
N ASP A 117 15.56 14.93 -15.16
CA ASP A 117 16.87 15.42 -15.56
C ASP A 117 17.16 16.79 -14.94
N HIS A 118 18.40 16.99 -14.54
CA HIS A 118 18.86 18.24 -13.93
C HIS A 118 18.27 18.57 -12.55
N LEU A 119 18.01 17.56 -11.73
CA LEU A 119 17.69 17.81 -10.33
C LEU A 119 18.87 18.49 -9.60
N PRO A 120 18.60 19.45 -8.73
CA PRO A 120 19.67 20.08 -7.94
C PRO A 120 20.34 19.05 -7.05
N ALA A 121 21.64 19.19 -6.86
CA ALA A 121 22.36 18.42 -5.84
C ALA A 121 21.84 18.77 -4.44
N GLY A 122 21.75 17.79 -3.55
CA GLY A 122 21.35 18.02 -2.19
C GLY A 122 20.43 16.96 -1.62
N HIS A 123 19.49 17.36 -0.78
CA HIS A 123 18.53 16.50 -0.14
C HIS A 123 17.17 16.58 -0.82
N LEU A 124 16.77 15.51 -1.45
CA LEU A 124 15.53 15.39 -2.21
C LEU A 124 14.47 14.61 -1.43
N LEU A 125 13.23 15.07 -1.46
CA LEU A 125 12.08 14.42 -0.84
C LEU A 125 11.11 13.90 -1.89
N ASP A 126 10.83 12.60 -1.87
CA ASP A 126 9.71 11.98 -2.58
C ASP A 126 8.50 11.96 -1.63
N PHE A 127 7.62 12.97 -1.76
CA PHE A 127 6.45 13.15 -0.90
C PHE A 127 5.22 12.44 -1.48
N GLY A 128 4.64 11.53 -0.70
CA GLY A 128 3.61 10.60 -1.20
C GLY A 128 4.23 9.49 -2.06
N CYS A 129 5.31 8.89 -1.58
CA CYS A 129 6.20 8.04 -2.37
C CYS A 129 5.55 6.75 -2.91
N GLY A 130 4.42 6.30 -2.36
CA GLY A 130 3.75 5.08 -2.80
C GLY A 130 4.68 3.87 -2.76
N ALA A 131 4.88 3.20 -3.92
CA ALA A 131 5.81 2.08 -4.05
C ALA A 131 7.27 2.51 -4.23
N GLY A 132 7.60 3.79 -4.11
CA GLY A 132 8.96 4.32 -4.14
C GLY A 132 9.57 4.45 -5.54
N VAL A 133 8.75 4.49 -6.59
CA VAL A 133 9.24 4.52 -7.98
C VAL A 133 10.10 5.75 -8.27
N LEU A 134 9.63 6.94 -7.89
CA LEU A 134 10.35 8.19 -8.12
C LEU A 134 11.62 8.25 -7.27
N GLY A 135 11.51 8.03 -5.96
CA GLY A 135 12.65 8.05 -5.05
C GLY A 135 13.74 7.06 -5.42
N ALA A 136 13.36 5.82 -5.79
CA ALA A 136 14.32 4.80 -6.25
C ALA A 136 14.98 5.19 -7.58
N THR A 137 14.23 5.77 -8.53
CA THR A 137 14.78 6.25 -9.79
C THR A 137 15.76 7.40 -9.56
N VAL A 138 15.39 8.37 -8.73
CA VAL A 138 16.28 9.49 -8.36
C VAL A 138 17.56 8.97 -7.72
N LYS A 139 17.45 8.05 -6.74
CA LYS A 139 18.62 7.48 -6.07
C LYS A 139 19.53 6.69 -7.00
N ARG A 140 18.97 5.99 -7.99
CA ARG A 140 19.74 5.28 -9.03
C ARG A 140 20.47 6.25 -9.96
N ARG A 141 19.79 7.32 -10.41
CA ARG A 141 20.31 8.32 -11.34
C ARG A 141 21.34 9.26 -10.69
N TYR A 142 21.11 9.57 -9.41
CA TYR A 142 21.96 10.47 -8.62
C TYR A 142 22.42 9.77 -7.31
N PRO A 143 23.39 8.87 -7.38
CA PRO A 143 23.81 8.05 -6.22
C PRO A 143 24.30 8.87 -5.02
N ASP A 144 24.91 10.02 -5.28
CA ASP A 144 25.47 10.91 -4.25
C ASP A 144 24.41 11.79 -3.57
N SER A 145 23.20 11.86 -4.13
CA SER A 145 22.12 12.63 -3.53
C SER A 145 21.55 11.93 -2.31
N ARG A 146 21.24 12.70 -1.28
CA ARG A 146 20.43 12.22 -0.16
C ARG A 146 18.97 12.23 -0.60
N VAL A 147 18.32 11.07 -0.53
CA VAL A 147 16.91 10.92 -0.89
C VAL A 147 16.14 10.41 0.32
N THR A 148 15.03 11.09 0.64
CA THR A 148 14.05 10.64 1.63
C THR A 148 12.73 10.39 0.94
N LEU A 149 12.11 9.25 1.22
CA LEU A 149 10.78 8.88 0.77
C LEU A 149 9.83 8.99 1.96
N LEU A 150 8.71 9.66 1.77
CA LEU A 150 7.73 9.87 2.83
C LEU A 150 6.32 9.54 2.33
N ASP A 151 5.58 8.77 3.10
CA ASP A 151 4.16 8.51 2.84
C ASP A 151 3.40 8.40 4.17
N VAL A 152 2.13 8.77 4.15
CA VAL A 152 1.21 8.58 5.29
C VAL A 152 0.80 7.12 5.45
N ASP A 153 0.78 6.38 4.35
CA ASP A 153 0.40 4.96 4.34
C ASP A 153 1.60 4.07 4.68
N ALA A 154 1.48 3.32 5.77
CA ALA A 154 2.50 2.37 6.21
C ALA A 154 2.80 1.27 5.17
N PHE A 155 1.80 0.86 4.35
CA PHE A 155 2.02 -0.09 3.26
C PHE A 155 2.79 0.53 2.11
N ALA A 156 2.58 1.82 1.81
CA ALA A 156 3.37 2.57 0.84
C ALA A 156 4.83 2.67 1.29
N ALA A 157 5.08 3.08 2.54
CA ALA A 157 6.43 3.13 3.10
C ALA A 157 7.11 1.75 3.10
N ALA A 158 6.38 0.67 3.43
CA ALA A 158 6.91 -0.68 3.37
C ALA A 158 7.21 -1.11 1.91
N SER A 159 6.35 -0.78 0.95
CA SER A 159 6.57 -1.02 -0.48
C SER A 159 7.82 -0.32 -0.99
N SER A 160 8.00 0.95 -0.59
CA SER A 160 9.20 1.73 -0.95
C SER A 160 10.48 1.08 -0.44
N ARG A 161 10.50 0.59 0.82
CA ARG A 161 11.67 -0.15 1.36
C ARG A 161 11.97 -1.41 0.57
N LEU A 162 10.93 -2.18 0.21
CA LEU A 162 11.07 -3.39 -0.60
C LEU A 162 11.58 -3.07 -2.01
N THR A 163 11.06 -2.01 -2.64
CA THR A 163 11.51 -1.54 -3.96
C THR A 163 12.98 -1.13 -3.92
N LEU A 164 13.39 -0.32 -2.93
CA LEU A 164 14.79 0.08 -2.76
C LEU A 164 15.70 -1.15 -2.58
N ALA A 165 15.34 -2.05 -1.67
CA ALA A 165 16.12 -3.27 -1.40
C ALA A 165 16.25 -4.18 -2.63
N ALA A 166 15.15 -4.36 -3.40
CA ALA A 166 15.15 -5.18 -4.62
C ALA A 166 16.06 -4.62 -5.73
N ASN A 167 16.44 -3.35 -5.64
CA ASN A 167 17.32 -2.68 -6.60
C ASN A 167 18.72 -2.37 -6.03
N GLY A 168 19.03 -2.82 -4.80
CA GLY A 168 20.30 -2.53 -4.15
C GLY A 168 20.51 -1.04 -3.84
N LEU A 169 19.44 -0.30 -3.61
CA LEU A 169 19.46 1.14 -3.34
C LEU A 169 19.22 1.41 -1.86
N GLU A 170 19.89 2.43 -1.33
CA GLU A 170 19.74 2.89 0.04
C GLU A 170 19.18 4.31 0.07
N ALA A 171 18.04 4.50 0.73
CA ALA A 171 17.44 5.80 0.99
C ALA A 171 16.62 5.75 2.28
N GLU A 172 16.41 6.90 2.90
CA GLU A 172 15.58 7.00 4.09
C GLU A 172 14.10 6.89 3.72
N VAL A 173 13.35 6.04 4.43
CA VAL A 173 11.90 5.90 4.23
C VAL A 173 11.17 6.15 5.54
N LEU A 174 10.34 7.17 5.53
CA LEU A 174 9.56 7.64 6.68
C LEU A 174 8.06 7.37 6.48
N THR A 175 7.36 7.24 7.59
CA THR A 175 5.89 7.22 7.60
C THR A 175 5.44 8.43 8.42
N GLY A 176 4.61 9.28 7.82
CA GLY A 176 4.13 10.50 8.50
C GLY A 176 3.08 11.24 7.71
N ASP A 177 2.28 12.02 8.43
CA ASP A 177 1.21 12.83 7.88
C ASP A 177 1.70 14.29 7.72
N GLY A 178 2.07 14.63 6.51
CA GLY A 178 2.50 15.97 6.16
C GLY A 178 4.02 16.17 6.15
N ILE A 179 4.42 17.35 5.65
CA ILE A 179 5.82 17.73 5.44
C ILE A 179 6.60 17.88 6.74
N ASP A 180 5.91 18.12 7.85
CA ASP A 180 6.52 18.24 9.18
C ASP A 180 7.18 16.93 9.66
N ALA A 181 6.82 15.81 9.04
CA ALA A 181 7.47 14.52 9.27
C ALA A 181 8.77 14.35 8.46
N ALA A 182 9.05 15.27 7.51
CA ALA A 182 10.25 15.23 6.69
C ALA A 182 11.48 15.80 7.45
N PRO A 183 12.70 15.34 7.12
CA PRO A 183 13.92 15.90 7.69
C PRO A 183 14.06 17.38 7.36
N MET A 184 14.68 18.14 8.27
CA MET A 184 15.06 19.53 7.99
C MET A 184 16.22 19.60 6.98
N GLY A 185 16.30 20.70 6.22
CA GLY A 185 17.38 20.96 5.26
C GLY A 185 17.15 20.31 3.89
N LEU A 186 15.89 20.18 3.48
CA LEU A 186 15.52 19.85 2.09
C LEU A 186 15.86 21.04 1.17
N ASN A 187 16.34 20.74 -0.03
CA ASN A 187 16.58 21.72 -1.09
C ASN A 187 15.42 21.78 -2.06
#